data_20ce700af74b20e75b2351727fcaa2bd
#
_entry.id   20ce700af74b20e75b2351727fcaa2bd
#
_cell.length_a   1.000
_cell.length_b   1.000
_cell.length_c   1.000
_cell.angle_alpha   90.00
_cell.angle_beta   90.00
_cell.angle_gamma   90.00
#
_symmetry.space_group_name_H-M   'P 1'
#
loop_
_entity.id
_entity.type
_entity.pdbx_description
1 polymer ?
#
loop_
_entity_poly.entity_id
_entity_poly.type
_entity_poly.pdbx_seq_one_letter_code
_entity_poly.pdbx_strand_id
1 'polypeptide(L)'
;MQLISKIKEELFFARKMIQYRYGPRCWYRYIKNKFFPVFLTRRVQPISIPVNCDFEWHIMTPKRGLWMTYWAIRSFLYQSNLCPKIIVHDDGTIDEATARMFESKFSNVKILRRLDADKFFDTTSNIPNIIKRARKSKCFFILTFLDHFFLSNSSKVMITDNDVLFFGKPQEIIDFMLGASKIDAMYFVGEGEGRNALPVDSLYKKKYADILDDAARLNSGLIIFNKSKIKLESMVEYFEHATDFDHHLIEQSGWGMILSQIPHAFFPEATYKFRGGVEFPVIFKHFTSPRRHEMFAYGIDKVRQQINS
;
A
#
# COMPACT_ATOMS: atom_id res chain seq x y z
N MET A 1 -21.99 10.91 -11.43
CA MET A 1 -21.65 10.23 -10.18
C MET A 1 -20.28 10.64 -9.60
N GLN A 2 -19.20 10.68 -10.37
CA GLN A 2 -17.84 11.01 -9.84
C GLN A 2 -17.72 12.39 -9.18
N LEU A 3 -18.38 13.44 -9.71
CA LEU A 3 -18.31 14.79 -9.13
C LEU A 3 -18.96 14.86 -7.73
N ILE A 4 -20.12 14.25 -7.58
CA ILE A 4 -20.84 14.20 -6.30
C ILE A 4 -20.03 13.46 -5.24
N SER A 5 -19.38 12.35 -5.61
CA SER A 5 -18.49 11.60 -4.71
C SER A 5 -17.30 12.46 -4.24
N LYS A 6 -16.67 13.20 -5.15
CA LYS A 6 -15.58 14.12 -4.82
C LYS A 6 -16.02 15.22 -3.85
N ILE A 7 -17.17 15.84 -4.12
CA ILE A 7 -17.72 16.89 -3.23
C ILE A 7 -17.98 16.32 -1.82
N LYS A 8 -18.56 15.12 -1.73
CA LYS A 8 -18.80 14.46 -0.43
C LYS A 8 -17.50 14.18 0.31
N GLU A 9 -16.45 13.73 -0.39
CA GLU A 9 -15.12 13.51 0.20
C GLU A 9 -14.52 14.82 0.74
N GLU A 10 -14.57 15.91 -0.04
CA GLU A 10 -14.07 17.22 0.40
C GLU A 10 -14.83 17.77 1.61
N LEU A 11 -16.13 17.65 1.61
CA LEU A 11 -16.97 18.06 2.76
C LEU A 11 -16.66 17.22 4.00
N PHE A 12 -16.41 15.92 3.83
CA PHE A 12 -16.00 15.05 4.92
C PHE A 12 -14.66 15.50 5.52
N PHE A 13 -13.65 15.76 4.70
CA PHE A 13 -12.34 16.21 5.17
C PHE A 13 -12.42 17.62 5.80
N ALA A 14 -13.17 18.53 5.22
CA ALA A 14 -13.40 19.84 5.81
C ALA A 14 -14.03 19.74 7.21
N ARG A 15 -15.06 18.91 7.38
CA ARG A 15 -15.66 18.63 8.70
C ARG A 15 -14.65 18.07 9.69
N LYS A 16 -13.79 17.13 9.26
CA LYS A 16 -12.72 16.58 10.11
C LYS A 16 -11.71 17.64 10.52
N MET A 17 -11.27 18.49 9.61
CA MET A 17 -10.33 19.57 9.91
C MET A 17 -10.92 20.61 10.89
N ILE A 18 -12.22 20.92 10.77
CA ILE A 18 -12.94 21.75 11.74
C ILE A 18 -13.03 21.04 13.09
N GLN A 19 -13.44 19.77 13.10
CA GLN A 19 -13.55 18.95 14.32
C GLN A 19 -12.23 18.90 15.10
N TYR A 20 -11.10 18.74 14.38
CA TYR A 20 -9.76 18.72 14.98
C TYR A 20 -9.16 20.12 15.20
N ARG A 21 -9.93 21.17 14.97
CA ARG A 21 -9.52 22.58 15.17
C ARG A 21 -8.24 22.95 14.46
N TYR A 22 -8.09 22.52 13.19
CA TYR A 22 -6.91 22.86 12.39
C TYR A 22 -6.82 24.36 12.14
N GLY A 23 -5.66 24.94 12.47
CA GLY A 23 -5.40 26.36 12.24
C GLY A 23 -5.22 26.71 10.75
N PRO A 24 -5.21 28.01 10.39
CA PRO A 24 -5.13 28.49 9.00
C PRO A 24 -3.97 27.93 8.20
N ARG A 25 -2.82 27.69 8.84
CA ARG A 25 -1.63 27.08 8.19
C ARG A 25 -1.90 25.67 7.71
N CYS A 26 -2.63 24.86 8.48
CA CYS A 26 -2.99 23.48 8.06
C CYS A 26 -3.97 23.51 6.88
N TRP A 27 -4.93 24.41 6.88
CA TRP A 27 -5.87 24.64 5.78
C TRP A 27 -5.14 25.05 4.50
N TYR A 28 -4.23 26.02 4.59
CA TYR A 28 -3.40 26.44 3.46
C TYR A 28 -2.58 25.28 2.89
N ARG A 29 -1.92 24.49 3.76
CA ARG A 29 -1.14 23.31 3.34
C ARG A 29 -2.02 22.25 2.70
N TYR A 30 -3.17 21.96 3.25
CA TYR A 30 -4.13 21.02 2.67
C TYR A 30 -4.51 21.42 1.25
N ILE A 31 -4.97 22.65 1.05
CA ILE A 31 -5.36 23.17 -0.26
C ILE A 31 -4.18 23.11 -1.23
N LYS A 32 -3.02 23.62 -0.82
CA LYS A 32 -1.79 23.65 -1.61
C LYS A 32 -1.35 22.24 -2.05
N ASN A 33 -1.27 21.30 -1.13
CA ASN A 33 -0.75 19.96 -1.41
C ASN A 33 -1.75 19.10 -2.19
N LYS A 34 -3.05 19.29 -1.99
CA LYS A 34 -4.08 18.50 -2.65
C LYS A 34 -4.45 19.02 -4.04
N PHE A 35 -4.65 20.33 -4.17
CA PHE A 35 -5.18 20.90 -5.42
C PHE A 35 -4.12 21.49 -6.35
N PHE A 36 -2.90 21.74 -5.84
CA PHE A 36 -1.78 22.26 -6.64
C PHE A 36 -0.53 21.35 -6.64
N PRO A 37 -0.69 20.01 -6.66
CA PRO A 37 0.46 19.10 -6.55
C PRO A 37 1.41 19.19 -7.75
N VAL A 38 0.88 19.44 -8.96
CA VAL A 38 1.67 19.53 -10.20
C VAL A 38 2.70 20.64 -10.13
N PHE A 39 2.33 21.80 -9.59
CA PHE A 39 3.23 22.93 -9.43
C PHE A 39 4.38 22.62 -8.47
N LEU A 40 4.07 21.91 -7.39
CA LEU A 40 5.07 21.53 -6.39
C LEU A 40 6.06 20.48 -6.93
N THR A 41 5.56 19.51 -7.69
CA THR A 41 6.39 18.42 -8.24
C THR A 41 7.26 18.86 -9.41
N ARG A 42 6.85 19.85 -10.21
CA ARG A 42 7.68 20.40 -11.31
C ARG A 42 8.99 21.02 -10.81
N ARG A 43 9.02 21.56 -9.59
CA ARG A 43 10.21 22.17 -8.98
C ARG A 43 11.13 21.17 -8.33
N VAL A 44 10.68 19.94 -8.12
CA VAL A 44 11.50 18.92 -7.49
C VAL A 44 12.25 18.15 -8.56
N GLN A 45 13.56 18.15 -8.45
CA GLN A 45 14.43 17.40 -9.37
C GLN A 45 14.04 15.92 -9.40
N PRO A 46 14.11 15.27 -10.57
CA PRO A 46 13.94 13.83 -10.66
C PRO A 46 14.93 13.11 -9.72
N ILE A 47 14.48 12.04 -9.10
CA ILE A 47 15.36 11.17 -8.34
C ILE A 47 15.97 10.18 -9.31
N SER A 48 17.27 10.30 -9.52
CA SER A 48 18.07 9.39 -10.33
C SER A 48 19.05 8.64 -9.43
N ILE A 49 18.51 7.71 -8.64
CA ILE A 49 19.32 6.77 -7.87
C ILE A 49 19.29 5.45 -8.63
N PRO A 50 20.45 4.84 -8.96
CA PRO A 50 20.46 3.51 -9.57
C PRO A 50 19.85 2.47 -8.62
N VAL A 51 19.17 1.47 -9.17
CA VAL A 51 18.67 0.35 -8.39
C VAL A 51 19.83 -0.29 -7.64
N ASN A 52 19.74 -0.35 -6.32
CA ASN A 52 20.83 -0.81 -5.44
C ASN A 52 20.44 -2.00 -4.55
N CYS A 53 19.26 -2.58 -4.77
CA CYS A 53 18.76 -3.72 -4.01
C CYS A 53 17.83 -4.57 -4.87
N ASP A 54 17.84 -5.88 -4.61
CA ASP A 54 17.06 -6.87 -5.37
C ASP A 54 15.73 -7.17 -4.65
N PHE A 55 14.83 -6.18 -4.65
CA PHE A 55 13.43 -6.38 -4.29
C PHE A 55 12.51 -5.50 -5.14
N GLU A 56 11.24 -5.84 -5.18
CA GLU A 56 10.22 -5.05 -5.84
C GLU A 56 9.27 -4.42 -4.82
N TRP A 57 8.94 -3.16 -5.05
CA TRP A 57 7.90 -2.45 -4.30
C TRP A 57 6.68 -2.24 -5.18
N HIS A 58 5.54 -2.77 -4.76
CA HIS A 58 4.28 -2.70 -5.47
C HIS A 58 3.32 -1.74 -4.79
N ILE A 59 2.71 -0.84 -5.57
CA ILE A 59 1.73 0.15 -5.10
C ILE A 59 0.58 0.21 -6.10
N MET A 60 -0.64 -0.05 -5.65
CA MET A 60 -1.83 0.17 -6.48
C MET A 60 -2.32 1.60 -6.31
N THR A 61 -2.59 2.30 -7.43
CA THR A 61 -3.05 3.68 -7.35
C THR A 61 -3.95 4.08 -8.51
N PRO A 62 -5.05 4.81 -8.26
CA PRO A 62 -5.77 5.52 -9.30
C PRO A 62 -4.99 6.76 -9.76
N LYS A 63 -5.30 7.28 -10.95
CA LYS A 63 -4.73 8.54 -11.47
C LYS A 63 -4.73 9.66 -10.42
N ARG A 64 -5.83 9.81 -9.69
CA ARG A 64 -5.98 10.83 -8.63
C ARG A 64 -5.08 10.59 -7.41
N GLY A 65 -4.57 9.37 -7.23
CA GLY A 65 -3.69 8.96 -6.12
C GLY A 65 -2.19 9.14 -6.42
N LEU A 66 -1.81 9.36 -7.69
CA LEU A 66 -0.40 9.41 -8.09
C LEU A 66 0.44 10.41 -7.30
N TRP A 67 -0.15 11.51 -6.81
CA TRP A 67 0.57 12.49 -6.01
C TRP A 67 0.88 12.00 -4.60
N MET A 68 0.00 11.20 -4.02
CA MET A 68 0.27 10.52 -2.75
C MET A 68 1.36 9.48 -2.98
N THR A 69 1.24 8.65 -4.02
CA THR A 69 2.27 7.69 -4.45
C THR A 69 3.63 8.35 -4.65
N TYR A 70 3.66 9.53 -5.29
CA TYR A 70 4.90 10.30 -5.47
C TYR A 70 5.59 10.60 -4.14
N TRP A 71 4.84 11.07 -3.14
CA TRP A 71 5.41 11.39 -1.83
C TRP A 71 5.72 10.15 -1.01
N ALA A 72 4.95 9.06 -1.15
CA ALA A 72 5.27 7.77 -0.56
C ALA A 72 6.65 7.29 -1.05
N ILE A 73 6.86 7.25 -2.36
CA ILE A 73 8.12 6.86 -2.98
C ILE A 73 9.27 7.77 -2.52
N ARG A 74 9.11 9.08 -2.62
CA ARG A 74 10.17 10.02 -2.23
C ARG A 74 10.56 9.89 -0.78
N SER A 75 9.58 9.77 0.12
CA SER A 75 9.86 9.63 1.55
C SER A 75 10.62 8.35 1.85
N PHE A 76 10.25 7.22 1.22
CA PHE A 76 10.95 5.96 1.38
C PHE A 76 12.39 6.03 0.86
N LEU A 77 12.60 6.47 -0.38
CA LEU A 77 13.94 6.56 -0.99
C LEU A 77 14.87 7.44 -0.14
N TYR A 78 14.37 8.56 0.38
CA TYR A 78 15.14 9.45 1.22
C TYR A 78 15.50 8.83 2.58
N GLN A 79 14.53 8.20 3.24
CA GLN A 79 14.72 7.67 4.60
C GLN A 79 15.48 6.34 4.63
N SER A 80 15.33 5.49 3.62
CA SER A 80 15.95 4.17 3.59
C SER A 80 17.33 4.16 2.92
N ASN A 81 17.60 5.10 2.04
CA ASN A 81 18.72 5.05 1.09
C ASN A 81 18.76 3.77 0.23
N LEU A 82 17.59 3.11 0.08
CA LEU A 82 17.40 1.97 -0.82
C LEU A 82 16.63 2.41 -2.06
N CYS A 83 17.00 1.86 -3.20
CA CYS A 83 16.37 2.11 -4.48
C CYS A 83 15.93 0.80 -5.13
N PRO A 84 14.75 0.25 -4.75
CA PRO A 84 14.19 -0.95 -5.36
C PRO A 84 13.63 -0.66 -6.74
N LYS A 85 13.27 -1.71 -7.48
CA LYS A 85 12.33 -1.57 -8.58
C LYS A 85 10.94 -1.27 -8.02
N ILE A 86 10.29 -0.22 -8.51
CA ILE A 86 8.96 0.17 -8.05
C ILE A 86 7.96 -0.04 -9.17
N ILE A 87 6.94 -0.84 -8.91
CA ILE A 87 5.86 -1.15 -9.83
C ILE A 87 4.59 -0.47 -9.32
N VAL A 88 4.15 0.55 -10.05
CA VAL A 88 2.89 1.24 -9.77
C VAL A 88 1.80 0.61 -10.62
N HIS A 89 0.84 -0.05 -9.98
CA HIS A 89 -0.28 -0.71 -10.64
C HIS A 89 -1.39 0.32 -10.93
N ASP A 90 -1.78 0.41 -12.19
CA ASP A 90 -2.89 1.24 -12.65
C ASP A 90 -4.23 0.54 -12.38
N ASP A 91 -5.16 1.23 -11.74
CA ASP A 91 -6.53 0.75 -11.56
C ASP A 91 -7.40 0.84 -12.84
N GLY A 92 -6.81 1.28 -13.96
CA GLY A 92 -7.47 1.55 -15.24
C GLY A 92 -7.80 3.03 -15.46
N THR A 93 -7.42 3.92 -14.56
CA THR A 93 -7.71 5.36 -14.68
C THR A 93 -6.52 6.21 -15.15
N ILE A 94 -5.30 5.66 -15.18
CA ILE A 94 -4.09 6.37 -15.59
C ILE A 94 -3.99 6.33 -17.11
N ASP A 95 -4.00 7.49 -17.76
CA ASP A 95 -3.72 7.59 -19.19
C ASP A 95 -2.21 7.59 -19.50
N GLU A 96 -1.89 7.34 -20.75
CA GLU A 96 -0.51 7.19 -21.22
C GLU A 96 0.37 8.43 -20.96
N ALA A 97 -0.17 9.63 -21.18
CA ALA A 97 0.57 10.87 -20.94
C ALA A 97 0.89 11.06 -19.46
N THR A 98 -0.07 10.71 -18.59
CA THR A 98 0.09 10.76 -17.14
C THR A 98 1.11 9.71 -16.67
N ALA A 99 1.09 8.49 -17.24
CA ALA A 99 2.05 7.44 -16.94
C ALA A 99 3.49 7.90 -17.26
N ARG A 100 3.75 8.33 -18.49
CA ARG A 100 5.06 8.85 -18.90
C ARG A 100 5.53 10.03 -18.05
N MET A 101 4.63 10.95 -17.74
CA MET A 101 4.97 12.07 -16.85
C MET A 101 5.39 11.59 -15.45
N PHE A 102 4.70 10.60 -14.88
CA PHE A 102 5.01 10.08 -13.57
C PHE A 102 6.34 9.32 -13.57
N GLU A 103 6.53 8.42 -14.53
CA GLU A 103 7.76 7.66 -14.70
C GLU A 103 8.99 8.56 -14.89
N SER A 104 8.84 9.69 -15.59
CA SER A 104 9.94 10.66 -15.77
C SER A 104 10.46 11.29 -14.47
N LYS A 105 9.77 11.10 -13.34
CA LYS A 105 10.20 11.60 -12.02
C LYS A 105 11.15 10.67 -11.28
N PHE A 106 11.27 9.42 -11.73
CA PHE A 106 12.05 8.39 -11.05
C PHE A 106 12.72 7.47 -12.08
N SER A 107 13.96 7.09 -11.86
CA SER A 107 14.67 6.15 -12.75
C SER A 107 14.28 4.69 -12.53
N ASN A 108 13.62 4.38 -11.41
CA ASN A 108 13.34 3.03 -10.94
C ASN A 108 11.84 2.71 -10.84
N VAL A 109 10.97 3.58 -11.37
CA VAL A 109 9.50 3.39 -11.35
C VAL A 109 8.99 2.99 -12.72
N LYS A 110 8.11 2.00 -12.75
CA LYS A 110 7.34 1.60 -13.91
C LYS A 110 5.86 1.55 -13.58
N ILE A 111 5.01 2.08 -14.46
CA ILE A 111 3.56 1.91 -14.35
C ILE A 111 3.15 0.66 -15.11
N LEU A 112 2.58 -0.30 -14.39
CA LEU A 112 1.96 -1.48 -14.96
C LEU A 112 0.49 -1.17 -15.26
N ARG A 113 0.14 -1.16 -16.54
CA ARG A 113 -1.20 -0.81 -17.00
C ARG A 113 -2.21 -1.91 -16.65
N ARG A 114 -3.41 -1.51 -16.30
CA ARG A 114 -4.49 -2.44 -16.01
C ARG A 114 -4.73 -3.45 -17.14
N LEU A 115 -4.69 -3.00 -18.38
CA LEU A 115 -4.88 -3.88 -19.54
C LEU A 115 -3.78 -4.95 -19.67
N ASP A 116 -2.53 -4.62 -19.33
CA ASP A 116 -1.42 -5.58 -19.35
C ASP A 116 -1.59 -6.63 -18.25
N ALA A 117 -2.02 -6.19 -17.05
CA ALA A 117 -2.35 -7.11 -15.95
C ALA A 117 -3.53 -8.04 -16.33
N ASP A 118 -4.60 -7.51 -16.91
CA ASP A 118 -5.74 -8.30 -17.38
C ASP A 118 -5.31 -9.34 -18.41
N LYS A 119 -4.51 -8.94 -19.41
CA LYS A 119 -3.95 -9.84 -20.43
C LYS A 119 -3.11 -10.95 -19.81
N PHE A 120 -2.25 -10.62 -18.84
CA PHE A 120 -1.44 -11.62 -18.14
C PHE A 120 -2.31 -12.70 -17.48
N PHE A 121 -3.34 -12.33 -16.73
CA PHE A 121 -4.22 -13.30 -16.08
C PHE A 121 -5.06 -14.11 -17.06
N ASP A 122 -5.47 -13.53 -18.19
CA ASP A 122 -6.26 -14.24 -19.21
C ASP A 122 -5.39 -15.26 -20.00
N THR A 123 -4.13 -14.93 -20.30
CA THR A 123 -3.25 -15.77 -21.13
C THR A 123 -2.42 -16.77 -20.34
N THR A 124 -2.20 -16.57 -19.04
CA THR A 124 -1.38 -17.45 -18.21
C THR A 124 -2.16 -18.68 -17.80
N SER A 125 -1.81 -19.85 -18.35
CA SER A 125 -2.55 -21.10 -18.16
C SER A 125 -2.41 -21.71 -16.76
N ASN A 126 -1.27 -21.51 -16.10
CA ASN A 126 -0.97 -22.11 -14.80
C ASN A 126 -1.57 -21.34 -13.60
N ILE A 127 -2.32 -20.26 -13.83
CA ILE A 127 -3.09 -19.60 -12.77
C ILE A 127 -4.39 -20.36 -12.54
N PRO A 128 -4.67 -20.82 -11.30
CA PRO A 128 -5.88 -21.56 -10.97
C PRO A 128 -7.16 -20.78 -11.29
N ASN A 129 -8.20 -21.48 -11.73
CA ASN A 129 -9.47 -20.87 -12.15
C ASN A 129 -10.15 -20.08 -11.01
N ILE A 130 -10.02 -20.53 -9.75
CA ILE A 130 -10.58 -19.82 -8.60
C ILE A 130 -9.95 -18.45 -8.44
N ILE A 131 -8.64 -18.34 -8.65
CA ILE A 131 -7.89 -17.08 -8.62
C ILE A 131 -8.35 -16.14 -9.74
N LYS A 132 -8.48 -16.66 -10.98
CA LYS A 132 -8.99 -15.87 -12.11
C LYS A 132 -10.41 -15.38 -11.87
N ARG A 133 -11.27 -16.22 -11.24
CA ARG A 133 -12.63 -15.85 -10.86
C ARG A 133 -12.65 -14.77 -9.78
N ALA A 134 -11.85 -14.92 -8.74
CA ALA A 134 -11.74 -13.94 -7.67
C ALA A 134 -11.29 -12.58 -8.22
N ARG A 135 -10.27 -12.54 -9.11
CA ARG A 135 -9.78 -11.31 -9.73
C ARG A 135 -10.83 -10.58 -10.58
N LYS A 136 -11.84 -11.30 -11.10
CA LYS A 136 -12.96 -10.72 -11.87
C LYS A 136 -14.10 -10.19 -10.99
N SER A 137 -13.98 -10.27 -9.66
CA SER A 137 -14.96 -9.67 -8.73
C SER A 137 -15.00 -8.15 -8.86
N LYS A 138 -16.02 -7.52 -8.29
CA LYS A 138 -16.17 -6.06 -8.28
C LYS A 138 -15.29 -5.39 -7.23
N CYS A 139 -14.73 -6.15 -6.30
CA CYS A 139 -13.88 -5.63 -5.23
C CYS A 139 -12.52 -5.22 -5.78
N PHE A 140 -12.28 -3.92 -5.79
CA PHE A 140 -10.99 -3.36 -6.21
C PHE A 140 -9.80 -3.90 -5.39
N PHE A 141 -9.99 -4.17 -4.10
CA PHE A 141 -8.91 -4.65 -3.23
C PHE A 141 -8.36 -6.03 -3.62
N ILE A 142 -9.16 -6.89 -4.29
CA ILE A 142 -8.63 -8.15 -4.83
C ILE A 142 -7.52 -7.93 -5.85
N LEU A 143 -7.55 -6.85 -6.60
CA LEU A 143 -6.48 -6.52 -7.54
C LEU A 143 -5.17 -6.22 -6.81
N THR A 144 -5.22 -5.47 -5.70
CA THR A 144 -4.02 -5.21 -4.87
C THR A 144 -3.44 -6.51 -4.33
N PHE A 145 -4.28 -7.48 -4.01
CA PHE A 145 -3.82 -8.78 -3.54
C PHE A 145 -3.17 -9.61 -4.68
N LEU A 146 -3.93 -9.86 -5.73
CA LEU A 146 -3.52 -10.80 -6.78
C LEU A 146 -2.48 -10.21 -7.73
N ASP A 147 -2.63 -8.95 -8.15
CA ASP A 147 -1.70 -8.35 -9.09
C ASP A 147 -0.33 -8.14 -8.44
N HIS A 148 -0.27 -7.73 -7.17
CA HIS A 148 1.01 -7.58 -6.46
C HIS A 148 1.73 -8.91 -6.28
N PHE A 149 1.02 -9.99 -6.05
CA PHE A 149 1.63 -11.31 -5.93
C PHE A 149 2.06 -11.88 -7.29
N PHE A 150 1.11 -11.99 -8.23
CA PHE A 150 1.36 -12.71 -9.48
C PHE A 150 2.29 -11.95 -10.44
N LEU A 151 2.27 -10.63 -10.42
CA LEU A 151 3.06 -9.79 -11.33
C LEU A 151 4.40 -9.32 -10.73
N SER A 152 4.72 -9.75 -9.51
CA SER A 152 6.06 -9.55 -8.93
C SER A 152 7.05 -10.59 -9.48
N ASN A 153 8.28 -10.15 -9.77
CA ASN A 153 9.33 -10.98 -10.29
C ASN A 153 10.47 -11.24 -9.28
N SER A 154 10.58 -10.42 -8.25
CA SER A 154 11.56 -10.60 -7.18
C SER A 154 11.09 -11.58 -6.12
N SER A 155 12.05 -12.23 -5.45
CA SER A 155 11.78 -13.10 -4.32
C SER A 155 11.32 -12.33 -3.09
N LYS A 156 11.81 -11.11 -2.91
CA LYS A 156 11.39 -10.21 -1.83
C LYS A 156 10.49 -9.11 -2.38
N VAL A 157 9.36 -8.92 -1.75
CA VAL A 157 8.32 -7.99 -2.18
C VAL A 157 7.91 -7.09 -1.03
N MET A 158 7.78 -5.80 -1.32
CA MET A 158 7.11 -4.83 -0.46
C MET A 158 5.82 -4.37 -1.13
N ILE A 159 4.75 -4.30 -0.37
CA ILE A 159 3.46 -3.77 -0.80
C ILE A 159 3.10 -2.61 0.12
N THR A 160 2.62 -1.51 -0.45
CA THR A 160 2.01 -0.43 0.34
C THR A 160 0.78 0.14 -0.34
N ASP A 161 -0.08 0.75 0.47
CA ASP A 161 -1.06 1.70 -0.04
C ASP A 161 -0.36 2.96 -0.56
N ASN A 162 -1.08 3.75 -1.33
CA ASN A 162 -0.55 5.00 -1.89
C ASN A 162 -0.59 6.19 -0.92
N ASP A 163 -1.32 6.07 0.20
CA ASP A 163 -1.48 7.10 1.21
C ASP A 163 -0.63 6.85 2.47
N VAL A 164 0.63 6.49 2.22
CA VAL A 164 1.65 6.25 3.26
C VAL A 164 2.81 7.24 3.14
N LEU A 165 3.48 7.55 4.26
CA LEU A 165 4.71 8.34 4.27
C LEU A 165 5.70 7.78 5.29
N PHE A 166 6.99 7.89 4.95
CA PHE A 166 8.11 7.56 5.82
C PHE A 166 8.74 8.84 6.39
N PHE A 167 8.90 8.91 7.71
CA PHE A 167 9.43 10.07 8.45
C PHE A 167 10.75 9.78 9.15
N GLY A 168 11.19 8.54 9.16
CA GLY A 168 12.44 8.07 9.75
C GLY A 168 12.95 6.84 9.01
N LYS A 169 14.17 6.42 9.34
CA LYS A 169 14.84 5.28 8.73
C LYS A 169 14.08 3.98 9.04
N PRO A 170 13.52 3.28 8.04
CA PRO A 170 12.75 2.05 8.23
C PRO A 170 13.71 0.84 8.37
N GLN A 171 14.38 0.72 9.52
CA GLN A 171 15.46 -0.26 9.71
C GLN A 171 14.95 -1.69 9.53
N GLU A 172 13.74 -2.00 9.97
CA GLU A 172 13.13 -3.33 9.83
C GLU A 172 12.96 -3.73 8.36
N ILE A 173 12.55 -2.79 7.51
CA ILE A 173 12.45 -3.02 6.06
C ILE A 173 13.84 -3.21 5.47
N ILE A 174 14.81 -2.37 5.85
CA ILE A 174 16.19 -2.45 5.37
C ILE A 174 16.78 -3.81 5.72
N ASP A 175 16.67 -4.25 6.97
CA ASP A 175 17.21 -5.53 7.44
C ASP A 175 16.57 -6.72 6.72
N PHE A 176 15.24 -6.67 6.51
CA PHE A 176 14.54 -7.71 5.76
C PHE A 176 15.02 -7.76 4.30
N MET A 177 15.04 -6.63 3.63
CA MET A 177 15.40 -6.56 2.21
C MET A 177 16.86 -6.92 1.95
N LEU A 178 17.77 -6.57 2.84
CA LEU A 178 19.18 -6.94 2.75
C LEU A 178 19.50 -8.34 3.25
N GLY A 179 18.52 -9.09 3.77
CA GLY A 179 18.68 -10.48 4.21
C GLY A 179 19.25 -10.62 5.63
N ALA A 180 19.27 -9.57 6.42
CA ALA A 180 19.68 -9.62 7.82
C ALA A 180 18.59 -10.16 8.76
N SER A 181 17.34 -10.14 8.31
CA SER A 181 16.20 -10.67 9.06
C SER A 181 16.06 -12.18 8.92
N LYS A 182 15.64 -12.85 9.98
CA LYS A 182 15.36 -14.31 10.01
C LYS A 182 13.89 -14.65 9.76
N ILE A 183 13.02 -13.65 9.61
CA ILE A 183 11.58 -13.85 9.33
C ILE A 183 11.33 -13.82 7.81
N ASP A 184 10.24 -14.45 7.39
CA ASP A 184 9.83 -14.52 5.98
C ASP A 184 8.74 -13.51 5.61
N ALA A 185 8.10 -12.87 6.60
CA ALA A 185 7.15 -11.79 6.37
C ALA A 185 7.11 -10.80 7.55
N MET A 186 6.78 -9.55 7.25
CA MET A 186 6.43 -8.56 8.27
C MET A 186 5.28 -7.69 7.76
N TYR A 187 4.34 -7.37 8.62
CA TYR A 187 3.19 -6.57 8.23
C TYR A 187 2.77 -5.56 9.29
N PHE A 188 2.13 -4.52 8.81
CA PHE A 188 1.64 -3.42 9.62
C PHE A 188 0.37 -3.84 10.37
N VAL A 189 0.24 -3.38 11.61
CA VAL A 189 -0.89 -3.69 12.48
C VAL A 189 -1.93 -2.57 12.38
N GLY A 190 -3.17 -2.95 12.07
CA GLY A 190 -4.34 -2.08 12.13
C GLY A 190 -5.04 -2.12 13.48
N GLU A 191 -6.22 -1.51 13.57
CA GLU A 191 -7.07 -1.62 14.77
C GLU A 191 -7.66 -3.02 14.94
N GLY A 192 -7.57 -3.85 13.88
CA GLY A 192 -8.16 -5.18 13.81
C GLY A 192 -9.70 -5.12 13.85
N GLU A 193 -10.34 -5.86 12.98
CA GLU A 193 -11.81 -6.02 13.03
C GLU A 193 -12.21 -7.31 13.76
N GLY A 194 -11.20 -8.02 14.29
CA GLY A 194 -11.34 -9.27 15.00
C GLY A 194 -11.59 -10.47 14.09
N ARG A 195 -11.45 -11.67 14.66
CA ARG A 195 -11.57 -12.96 13.94
C ARG A 195 -12.89 -13.13 13.17
N ASN A 196 -13.98 -12.56 13.72
CA ASN A 196 -15.31 -12.74 13.14
C ASN A 196 -15.50 -11.97 11.83
N ALA A 197 -14.75 -10.88 11.63
CA ALA A 197 -14.82 -10.07 10.42
C ALA A 197 -14.09 -10.68 9.21
N LEU A 198 -13.26 -11.73 9.41
CA LEU A 198 -12.59 -12.42 8.31
C LEU A 198 -13.62 -13.08 7.39
N PRO A 199 -13.66 -12.73 6.09
CA PRO A 199 -14.68 -13.21 5.14
C PRO A 199 -14.41 -14.62 4.63
N VAL A 200 -14.19 -15.56 5.54
CA VAL A 200 -13.99 -16.98 5.29
C VAL A 200 -14.95 -17.82 6.14
N ASP A 201 -15.26 -19.01 5.69
CA ASP A 201 -16.20 -19.89 6.37
C ASP A 201 -15.68 -20.48 7.70
N SER A 202 -16.55 -21.16 8.42
CA SER A 202 -16.26 -21.72 9.74
C SER A 202 -15.26 -22.88 9.70
N LEU A 203 -15.22 -23.65 8.61
CA LEU A 203 -14.29 -24.77 8.45
C LEU A 203 -12.86 -24.23 8.33
N TYR A 204 -12.65 -23.21 7.52
CA TYR A 204 -11.36 -22.56 7.37
C TYR A 204 -10.91 -21.90 8.68
N LYS A 205 -11.80 -21.17 9.36
CA LYS A 205 -11.54 -20.60 10.68
C LYS A 205 -11.14 -21.65 11.73
N LYS A 206 -11.80 -22.80 11.72
CA LYS A 206 -11.46 -23.91 12.62
C LYS A 206 -10.10 -24.52 12.30
N LYS A 207 -9.77 -24.71 11.02
CA LYS A 207 -8.49 -25.27 10.57
C LYS A 207 -7.30 -24.40 10.98
N TYR A 208 -7.47 -23.09 10.92
CA TYR A 208 -6.42 -22.09 11.16
C TYR A 208 -6.63 -21.29 12.46
N ALA A 209 -7.24 -21.90 13.48
CA ALA A 209 -7.65 -21.22 14.71
C ALA A 209 -6.49 -20.56 15.48
N ASP A 210 -5.30 -21.11 15.37
CA ASP A 210 -4.06 -20.66 16.02
C ASP A 210 -3.47 -19.38 15.43
N ILE A 211 -3.76 -19.08 14.15
CA ILE A 211 -3.24 -17.88 13.46
C ILE A 211 -4.28 -16.79 13.23
N LEU A 212 -5.55 -17.04 13.56
CA LEU A 212 -6.63 -16.08 13.27
C LEU A 212 -6.44 -14.70 13.90
N ASP A 213 -5.86 -14.64 15.10
CA ASP A 213 -5.64 -13.36 15.79
C ASP A 213 -4.59 -12.53 15.07
N ASP A 214 -3.49 -13.15 14.68
CA ASP A 214 -2.43 -12.49 13.92
C ASP A 214 -2.95 -12.05 12.55
N ALA A 215 -3.67 -12.94 11.86
CA ALA A 215 -4.28 -12.63 10.56
C ALA A 215 -5.27 -11.46 10.64
N ALA A 216 -6.08 -11.40 11.70
CA ALA A 216 -7.07 -10.33 11.88
C ALA A 216 -6.45 -8.97 12.24
N ARG A 217 -5.19 -8.95 12.68
CA ARG A 217 -4.46 -7.70 13.01
C ARG A 217 -3.80 -7.05 11.80
N LEU A 218 -3.60 -7.79 10.71
CA LEU A 218 -2.93 -7.24 9.52
C LEU A 218 -3.68 -6.03 8.97
N ASN A 219 -2.92 -4.97 8.66
CA ASN A 219 -3.35 -3.86 7.82
C ASN A 219 -2.48 -3.83 6.56
N SER A 220 -3.10 -3.89 5.40
CA SER A 220 -2.41 -3.99 4.10
C SER A 220 -1.68 -2.71 3.66
N GLY A 221 -1.74 -1.64 4.47
CA GLY A 221 -1.02 -0.40 4.18
C GLY A 221 0.51 -0.52 4.13
N LEU A 222 1.08 -1.59 4.70
CA LEU A 222 2.50 -1.96 4.55
C LEU A 222 2.68 -3.45 4.85
N ILE A 223 3.18 -4.17 3.85
CA ILE A 223 3.52 -5.59 3.93
C ILE A 223 4.87 -5.80 3.26
N ILE A 224 5.74 -6.61 3.88
CA ILE A 224 6.94 -7.15 3.23
C ILE A 224 6.96 -8.66 3.38
N PHE A 225 7.37 -9.37 2.35
CA PHE A 225 7.42 -10.83 2.41
C PHE A 225 8.41 -11.45 1.42
N ASN A 226 8.83 -12.67 1.73
CA ASN A 226 9.56 -13.54 0.83
C ASN A 226 8.55 -14.37 0.01
N LYS A 227 8.36 -13.98 -1.25
CA LYS A 227 7.40 -14.61 -2.16
C LYS A 227 7.65 -16.13 -2.31
N SER A 228 8.91 -16.56 -2.28
CA SER A 228 9.25 -18.00 -2.43
C SER A 228 8.77 -18.87 -1.27
N LYS A 229 8.37 -18.27 -0.14
CA LYS A 229 7.83 -18.96 1.02
C LYS A 229 6.31 -19.09 1.01
N ILE A 230 5.65 -18.37 0.12
CA ILE A 230 4.20 -18.41 -0.02
C ILE A 230 3.83 -19.54 -1.00
N LYS A 231 3.00 -20.46 -0.54
CA LYS A 231 2.48 -21.55 -1.35
C LYS A 231 1.25 -21.08 -2.13
N LEU A 232 1.20 -21.39 -3.43
CA LEU A 232 0.03 -21.07 -4.25
C LEU A 232 -1.24 -21.77 -3.74
N GLU A 233 -1.07 -22.99 -3.20
CA GLU A 233 -2.14 -23.78 -2.60
C GLU A 233 -2.83 -23.06 -1.44
N SER A 234 -2.07 -22.33 -0.61
CA SER A 234 -2.65 -21.53 0.49
C SER A 234 -3.54 -20.39 -0.04
N MET A 235 -3.17 -19.78 -1.17
CA MET A 235 -4.01 -18.76 -1.82
C MET A 235 -5.27 -19.38 -2.43
N VAL A 236 -5.12 -20.53 -3.08
CA VAL A 236 -6.25 -21.27 -3.66
C VAL A 236 -7.24 -21.64 -2.55
N GLU A 237 -6.76 -22.27 -1.49
CA GLU A 237 -7.57 -22.66 -0.34
C GLU A 237 -8.29 -21.46 0.30
N TYR A 238 -7.58 -20.34 0.47
CA TYR A 238 -8.21 -19.11 0.98
C TYR A 238 -9.42 -18.70 0.15
N PHE A 239 -9.28 -18.67 -1.18
CA PHE A 239 -10.39 -18.28 -2.07
C PHE A 239 -11.48 -19.35 -2.20
N GLU A 240 -11.16 -20.63 -2.00
CA GLU A 240 -12.17 -21.71 -1.94
C GLU A 240 -13.08 -21.58 -0.72
N HIS A 241 -12.55 -21.06 0.38
CA HIS A 241 -13.28 -20.86 1.63
C HIS A 241 -13.75 -19.41 1.84
N ALA A 242 -13.43 -18.48 0.93
CA ALA A 242 -13.92 -17.12 0.99
C ALA A 242 -15.44 -17.05 0.76
N THR A 243 -16.15 -16.43 1.69
CA THR A 243 -17.62 -16.37 1.67
C THR A 243 -18.16 -15.31 0.71
N ASP A 244 -17.36 -14.27 0.44
CA ASP A 244 -17.73 -13.15 -0.43
C ASP A 244 -16.48 -12.50 -1.03
N PHE A 245 -16.30 -12.60 -2.35
CA PHE A 245 -15.18 -11.95 -3.05
C PHE A 245 -15.31 -10.43 -3.15
N ASP A 246 -16.50 -9.90 -2.96
CA ASP A 246 -16.75 -8.45 -2.98
C ASP A 246 -16.62 -7.81 -1.58
N HIS A 247 -16.30 -8.61 -0.56
CA HIS A 247 -16.10 -8.10 0.80
C HIS A 247 -14.88 -7.17 0.89
N HIS A 248 -15.04 -6.02 1.55
CA HIS A 248 -13.99 -4.99 1.62
C HIS A 248 -12.72 -5.41 2.38
N LEU A 249 -12.79 -6.45 3.22
CA LEU A 249 -11.62 -7.03 3.91
C LEU A 249 -11.01 -8.22 3.19
N ILE A 250 -11.49 -8.62 2.01
CA ILE A 250 -11.05 -9.85 1.32
C ILE A 250 -9.54 -9.85 1.06
N GLU A 251 -8.98 -8.73 0.67
CA GLU A 251 -7.55 -8.57 0.41
C GLU A 251 -6.74 -8.62 1.73
N GLN A 252 -7.10 -7.77 2.68
CA GLN A 252 -6.41 -7.67 3.98
C GLN A 252 -6.45 -9.01 4.73
N SER A 253 -7.61 -9.66 4.74
CA SER A 253 -7.78 -10.99 5.36
C SER A 253 -6.97 -12.06 4.63
N GLY A 254 -6.93 -12.03 3.29
CA GLY A 254 -6.15 -12.95 2.48
C GLY A 254 -4.66 -12.86 2.79
N TRP A 255 -4.10 -11.66 2.81
CA TRP A 255 -2.72 -11.45 3.23
C TRP A 255 -2.48 -11.93 4.66
N GLY A 256 -3.38 -11.56 5.60
CA GLY A 256 -3.28 -11.99 6.98
C GLY A 256 -3.22 -13.50 7.12
N MET A 257 -4.17 -14.21 6.51
CA MET A 257 -4.25 -15.67 6.58
C MET A 257 -3.05 -16.38 5.94
N ILE A 258 -2.50 -15.84 4.85
CA ILE A 258 -1.38 -16.46 4.14
C ILE A 258 -0.05 -16.17 4.85
N LEU A 259 0.19 -14.93 5.24
CA LEU A 259 1.45 -14.54 5.85
C LEU A 259 1.61 -15.06 7.27
N SER A 260 0.50 -15.28 8.00
CA SER A 260 0.56 -15.90 9.32
C SER A 260 0.86 -17.41 9.31
N GLN A 261 0.88 -18.05 8.11
CA GLN A 261 1.29 -19.45 7.95
C GLN A 261 2.83 -19.62 7.84
N ILE A 262 3.59 -18.53 7.71
CA ILE A 262 5.05 -18.55 7.61
C ILE A 262 5.68 -17.77 8.76
N PRO A 263 6.99 -17.94 9.05
CA PRO A 263 7.67 -17.15 10.06
C PRO A 263 7.49 -15.65 9.81
N HIS A 264 6.76 -14.98 10.70
CA HIS A 264 6.41 -13.57 10.52
C HIS A 264 6.60 -12.74 11.78
N ALA A 265 6.54 -11.42 11.63
CA ALA A 265 6.52 -10.46 12.73
C ALA A 265 5.63 -9.24 12.36
N PHE A 266 5.33 -8.45 13.37
CA PHE A 266 4.65 -7.16 13.19
C PHE A 266 5.65 -6.01 13.14
N PHE A 267 5.37 -4.99 12.35
CA PHE A 267 6.09 -3.73 12.51
C PHE A 267 5.82 -3.12 13.88
N PRO A 268 6.84 -2.49 14.52
CA PRO A 268 6.68 -1.92 15.86
C PRO A 268 5.61 -0.83 15.90
N GLU A 269 4.51 -1.06 16.64
CA GLU A 269 3.37 -0.14 16.73
C GLU A 269 3.75 1.23 17.34
N ALA A 270 4.87 1.29 18.10
CA ALA A 270 5.37 2.54 18.65
C ALA A 270 5.84 3.53 17.58
N THR A 271 6.35 3.04 16.46
CA THR A 271 6.99 3.85 15.39
C THR A 271 6.29 3.74 14.04
N TYR A 272 5.55 2.65 13.79
CA TYR A 272 4.71 2.47 12.62
C TYR A 272 3.28 2.77 13.00
N LYS A 273 2.73 3.88 12.52
CA LYS A 273 1.49 4.45 13.01
C LYS A 273 0.41 4.52 11.94
N PHE A 274 -0.81 4.40 12.40
CA PHE A 274 -1.95 4.78 11.60
C PHE A 274 -2.81 5.86 12.29
N ARG A 275 -2.64 6.07 13.60
CA ARG A 275 -3.18 7.19 14.38
C ARG A 275 -2.08 8.11 14.91
N GLY A 276 -2.47 9.28 15.38
CA GLY A 276 -1.57 10.25 16.01
C GLY A 276 -0.83 11.15 15.02
N GLY A 277 0.16 11.89 15.51
CA GLY A 277 0.96 12.82 14.73
C GLY A 277 2.02 12.15 13.86
N VAL A 278 2.95 12.97 13.36
CA VAL A 278 4.09 12.56 12.52
C VAL A 278 5.42 12.94 13.14
N GLU A 279 5.41 13.32 14.41
CA GLU A 279 6.63 13.68 15.13
C GLU A 279 7.37 12.45 15.65
N PHE A 280 8.68 12.58 15.87
CA PHE A 280 9.49 11.51 16.44
C PHE A 280 8.78 10.87 17.66
N PRO A 281 8.76 9.54 17.79
CA PRO A 281 9.57 8.55 17.05
C PRO A 281 8.88 7.92 15.83
N VAL A 282 7.93 8.57 15.16
CA VAL A 282 7.21 7.99 14.02
C VAL A 282 8.14 7.78 12.83
N ILE A 283 8.28 6.53 12.40
CA ILE A 283 9.04 6.14 11.20
C ILE A 283 8.12 6.06 9.99
N PHE A 284 6.96 5.47 10.16
CA PHE A 284 5.97 5.25 9.09
C PHE A 284 4.59 5.66 9.55
N LYS A 285 3.80 6.23 8.65
CA LYS A 285 2.39 6.48 8.90
C LYS A 285 1.55 6.16 7.68
N HIS A 286 0.47 5.39 7.90
CA HIS A 286 -0.60 5.14 6.96
C HIS A 286 -1.75 6.13 7.19
N PHE A 287 -2.07 6.93 6.18
CA PHE A 287 -3.14 7.94 6.24
C PHE A 287 -4.43 7.37 5.68
N THR A 288 -5.01 6.37 6.34
CA THR A 288 -6.23 5.70 5.91
C THR A 288 -7.36 6.67 5.53
N SER A 289 -8.35 6.21 4.79
CA SER A 289 -9.41 7.02 4.21
C SER A 289 -9.96 8.14 5.14
N PRO A 290 -10.32 7.90 6.41
CA PRO A 290 -10.83 8.97 7.27
C PRO A 290 -9.77 9.98 7.71
N ARG A 291 -8.46 9.68 7.52
CA ARG A 291 -7.32 10.51 7.93
C ARG A 291 -6.48 11.04 6.77
N ARG A 292 -6.85 10.76 5.54
CA ARG A 292 -6.10 11.17 4.34
C ARG A 292 -5.88 12.68 4.26
N HIS A 293 -6.77 13.49 4.83
CA HIS A 293 -6.59 14.92 4.95
C HIS A 293 -5.32 15.31 5.74
N GLU A 294 -4.90 14.50 6.70
CA GLU A 294 -3.69 14.70 7.51
C GLU A 294 -2.42 14.63 6.65
N MET A 295 -2.39 13.72 5.67
CA MET A 295 -1.28 13.62 4.73
C MET A 295 -1.03 14.95 3.99
N PHE A 296 -2.11 15.61 3.55
CA PHE A 296 -2.04 16.90 2.86
C PHE A 296 -1.80 18.08 3.81
N ALA A 297 -2.41 18.04 5.00
CA ALA A 297 -2.35 19.15 5.95
C ALA A 297 -0.97 19.33 6.62
N TYR A 298 -0.25 18.22 6.85
CA TYR A 298 1.07 18.27 7.50
C TYR A 298 2.06 17.18 7.05
N GLY A 299 1.62 16.00 6.63
CA GLY A 299 2.52 14.87 6.32
C GLY A 299 3.50 15.21 5.19
N ILE A 300 2.99 15.69 4.06
CA ILE A 300 3.82 16.06 2.88
C ILE A 300 4.79 17.18 3.21
N ASP A 301 4.38 18.19 3.96
CA ASP A 301 5.26 19.31 4.30
C ASP A 301 6.38 18.88 5.27
N LYS A 302 6.10 17.92 6.17
CA LYS A 302 7.13 17.34 7.05
C LYS A 302 8.18 16.59 6.24
N VAL A 303 7.77 15.72 5.32
CA VAL A 303 8.70 15.01 4.41
C VAL A 303 9.51 16.01 3.58
N ARG A 304 8.86 17.05 3.05
CA ARG A 304 9.56 18.09 2.26
C ARG A 304 10.62 18.82 3.07
N GLN A 305 10.34 19.15 4.32
CA GLN A 305 11.32 19.77 5.22
C GLN A 305 12.53 18.87 5.43
N GLN A 306 12.32 17.58 5.70
CA GLN A 306 13.38 16.60 5.88
C GLN A 306 14.26 16.43 4.63
N ILE A 307 13.67 16.41 3.42
CA ILE A 307 14.41 16.25 2.16
C ILE A 307 15.25 17.49 1.84
N ASN A 308 14.86 18.68 2.31
CA ASN A 308 15.53 19.95 2.01
C ASN A 308 16.47 20.42 3.14
N SER A 309 16.51 19.71 4.27
CA SER A 309 17.45 19.92 5.38
C SER A 309 18.78 19.21 5.12
#